data_f9092057257d786d1be3edb9416d85b4
#
_entry.id   f9092057257d786d1be3edb9416d85b4
#
_cell.length_a   1.000
_cell.length_b   1.000
_cell.length_c   1.000
_cell.angle_alpha   90.00
_cell.angle_beta   90.00
_cell.angle_gamma   90.00
#
_symmetry.space_group_name_H-M   'P 1'
#
loop_
_entity.id
_entity.type
_entity.pdbx_description
1 polymer ?
#
loop_
_entity_poly.entity_id
_entity_poly.type
_entity_poly.pdbx_seq_one_letter_code
_entity_poly.pdbx_strand_id
1 'polypeptide(L)'
;DLPQRIARAHAWFTPRSTGGAELVVQAIDALLCGLDRTPQLAALVDGESSRSGSWLSGRNIRTSPIQQLPWGISHVQQYLPLLPLAIEQIDLGGAELVISSSHLVAKGVLTAPDQLHLSYVHTPVRYAWDQMHAYLSRSALARSGFGPLIRWQLHALRQWDQLSAQRVDHLLANSR
;
A
#
# COMPACT_ATOMS: atom_id res chain seq x y z
N ASP A 1 -3.39 25.20 -9.31
CA ASP A 1 -2.86 24.30 -10.34
C ASP A 1 -2.35 23.03 -9.71
N LEU A 2 -2.57 21.87 -10.36
CA LEU A 2 -2.02 20.60 -9.90
C LEU A 2 -0.50 20.58 -10.11
N PRO A 3 0.26 19.99 -9.17
CA PRO A 3 1.71 19.79 -9.32
C PRO A 3 2.06 19.05 -10.61
N GLN A 4 3.27 19.32 -11.12
CA GLN A 4 3.77 18.69 -12.34
C GLN A 4 4.19 17.23 -12.09
N ARG A 5 4.83 17.00 -10.94
CA ARG A 5 5.43 15.72 -10.57
C ARG A 5 4.61 15.06 -9.49
N ILE A 6 3.86 14.02 -9.87
CA ILE A 6 2.98 13.29 -8.98
C ILE A 6 3.47 11.85 -8.83
N ALA A 7 3.55 11.35 -7.61
CA ALA A 7 3.76 9.95 -7.32
C ALA A 7 2.48 9.34 -6.72
N ARG A 8 2.25 8.06 -7.03
CA ARG A 8 1.12 7.31 -6.49
C ARG A 8 1.60 6.02 -5.88
N ALA A 9 1.29 5.82 -4.62
CA ALA A 9 1.61 4.63 -3.87
C ALA A 9 0.35 3.76 -3.66
N HIS A 10 0.48 2.45 -3.92
CA HIS A 10 -0.53 1.45 -3.64
C HIS A 10 0.10 0.27 -2.90
N ALA A 11 -0.71 -0.56 -2.23
CA ALA A 11 -0.16 -1.67 -1.48
C ALA A 11 0.48 -2.71 -2.41
N TRP A 12 -0.23 -3.20 -3.41
CA TRP A 12 0.28 -4.14 -4.42
C TRP A 12 -0.59 -4.17 -5.67
N PHE A 13 0.04 -4.53 -6.79
CA PHE A 13 -0.64 -4.84 -8.03
C PHE A 13 -0.45 -6.33 -8.35
N THR A 14 -1.44 -7.15 -8.07
CA THR A 14 -1.38 -8.59 -8.35
C THR A 14 -2.63 -9.06 -9.11
N PRO A 15 -2.53 -10.08 -9.97
CA PRO A 15 -3.67 -10.57 -10.76
C PRO A 15 -4.86 -11.07 -9.93
N ARG A 16 -4.63 -11.33 -8.65
CA ARG A 16 -5.67 -11.79 -7.70
C ARG A 16 -6.36 -10.66 -6.95
N SER A 17 -5.82 -9.45 -7.00
CA SER A 17 -6.39 -8.28 -6.33
C SER A 17 -7.19 -7.44 -7.33
N THR A 18 -8.41 -7.83 -7.61
CA THR A 18 -9.38 -7.04 -8.35
C THR A 18 -10.49 -6.61 -7.39
N GLY A 19 -10.22 -5.56 -6.63
CA GLY A 19 -11.15 -5.05 -5.63
C GLY A 19 -11.50 -3.59 -5.86
N GLY A 20 -12.33 -3.03 -4.98
CA GLY A 20 -12.70 -1.61 -5.04
C GLY A 20 -11.51 -0.67 -4.90
N ALA A 21 -10.45 -1.07 -4.19
CA ALA A 21 -9.25 -0.26 -4.03
C ALA A 21 -8.50 -0.07 -5.36
N GLU A 22 -8.36 -1.13 -6.15
CA GLU A 22 -7.71 -1.10 -7.46
C GLU A 22 -8.50 -0.27 -8.47
N LEU A 23 -9.84 -0.34 -8.43
CA LEU A 23 -10.70 0.51 -9.26
C LEU A 23 -10.52 2.00 -8.96
N VAL A 24 -10.41 2.36 -7.68
CA VAL A 24 -10.13 3.75 -7.27
C VAL A 24 -8.76 4.19 -7.75
N VAL A 25 -7.74 3.33 -7.62
CA VAL A 25 -6.40 3.62 -8.14
C VAL A 25 -6.46 3.84 -9.65
N GLN A 26 -7.11 2.97 -10.40
CA GLN A 26 -7.27 3.11 -11.85
C GLN A 26 -8.01 4.40 -12.22
N ALA A 27 -9.10 4.72 -11.53
CA ALA A 27 -9.89 5.94 -11.80
C ALA A 27 -9.07 7.22 -11.56
N ILE A 28 -8.31 7.28 -10.46
CA ILE A 28 -7.42 8.43 -10.17
C ILE A 28 -6.30 8.51 -11.23
N ASP A 29 -5.74 7.38 -11.67
CA ASP A 29 -4.72 7.36 -12.72
C ASP A 29 -5.26 7.90 -14.04
N ALA A 30 -6.42 7.43 -14.46
CA ALA A 30 -7.09 7.90 -15.66
C ALA A 30 -7.40 9.41 -15.60
N LEU A 31 -7.86 9.91 -14.45
CA LEU A 31 -8.10 11.33 -14.23
C LEU A 31 -6.81 12.15 -14.39
N LEU A 32 -5.72 11.73 -13.75
CA LEU A 32 -4.44 12.45 -13.81
C LEU A 32 -3.87 12.44 -15.24
N CYS A 33 -3.92 11.28 -15.90
CA CYS A 33 -3.49 11.17 -17.30
C CYS A 33 -4.35 12.07 -18.24
N GLY A 34 -5.65 12.19 -17.99
CA GLY A 34 -6.54 13.10 -18.70
C GLY A 34 -6.23 14.57 -18.48
N LEU A 35 -5.48 14.91 -17.44
CA LEU A 35 -4.98 16.25 -17.13
C LEU A 35 -3.50 16.44 -17.54
N ASP A 36 -2.99 15.61 -18.46
CA ASP A 36 -1.58 15.59 -18.90
C ASP A 36 -0.58 15.41 -17.74
N ARG A 37 -0.97 14.65 -16.73
CA ARG A 37 -0.14 14.29 -15.58
C ARG A 37 0.03 12.78 -15.53
N THR A 38 1.17 12.26 -15.98
CA THR A 38 1.49 10.83 -15.86
C THR A 38 2.18 10.58 -14.53
N PRO A 39 1.48 10.00 -13.54
CA PRO A 39 2.06 9.80 -12.23
C PRO A 39 3.11 8.69 -12.26
N GLN A 40 4.15 8.84 -11.42
CA GLN A 40 5.05 7.76 -11.07
C GLN A 40 4.33 6.78 -10.15
N LEU A 41 4.30 5.51 -10.53
CA LEU A 41 3.63 4.47 -9.73
C LEU A 41 4.62 3.77 -8.80
N ALA A 42 4.14 3.45 -7.60
CA ALA A 42 4.88 2.72 -6.59
C ALA A 42 3.98 1.70 -5.87
N ALA A 43 4.51 0.51 -5.57
CA ALA A 43 3.79 -0.53 -4.84
C ALA A 43 4.78 -1.46 -4.12
N LEU A 44 4.32 -2.21 -3.13
CA LEU A 44 5.16 -3.25 -2.51
C LEU A 44 5.63 -4.27 -3.53
N VAL A 45 4.69 -4.73 -4.37
CA VAL A 45 4.96 -5.67 -5.46
C VAL A 45 4.10 -5.35 -6.68
N ASP A 46 4.63 -5.70 -7.84
CA ASP A 46 3.99 -5.58 -9.13
C ASP A 46 4.01 -6.91 -9.88
N GLY A 47 2.86 -7.41 -10.24
CA GLY A 47 2.64 -8.57 -11.09
C GLY A 47 1.74 -8.25 -12.30
N GLU A 48 1.44 -6.97 -12.54
CA GLU A 48 0.49 -6.52 -13.56
C GLU A 48 1.15 -5.76 -14.72
N SER A 49 2.25 -5.04 -14.50
CA SER A 49 2.86 -4.21 -15.54
C SER A 49 3.41 -5.01 -16.73
N SER A 50 3.82 -6.25 -16.49
CA SER A 50 4.29 -7.19 -17.53
C SER A 50 3.15 -7.95 -18.24
N ARG A 51 1.91 -7.82 -17.75
CA ARG A 51 0.76 -8.54 -18.27
C ARG A 51 0.09 -7.77 -19.40
N SER A 52 0.01 -8.38 -20.58
CA SER A 52 -0.72 -7.79 -21.71
C SER A 52 -2.22 -7.68 -21.38
N GLY A 53 -2.80 -6.52 -21.70
CA GLY A 53 -4.22 -6.23 -21.42
C GLY A 53 -4.50 -5.67 -20.01
N SER A 54 -3.51 -5.59 -19.15
CA SER A 54 -3.61 -4.81 -17.92
C SER A 54 -3.55 -3.31 -18.22
N TRP A 55 -4.29 -2.48 -17.46
CA TRP A 55 -4.20 -1.03 -17.54
C TRP A 55 -2.81 -0.50 -17.11
N LEU A 56 -2.03 -1.34 -16.44
CA LEU A 56 -0.64 -1.08 -16.05
C LEU A 56 0.38 -1.57 -17.07
N SER A 57 -0.06 -2.21 -18.15
CA SER A 57 0.85 -2.79 -19.15
C SER A 57 1.85 -1.75 -19.67
N GLY A 58 3.13 -2.07 -19.57
CA GLY A 58 4.23 -1.20 -20.00
C GLY A 58 4.54 -0.02 -19.05
N ARG A 59 3.80 0.12 -17.94
CA ARG A 59 4.11 1.16 -16.92
C ARG A 59 5.32 0.74 -16.08
N ASN A 60 6.19 1.69 -15.81
CA ASN A 60 7.28 1.47 -14.85
C ASN A 60 6.77 1.72 -13.43
N ILE A 61 6.81 0.67 -12.61
CA ILE A 61 6.33 0.71 -11.21
C ILE A 61 7.53 0.52 -10.28
N ARG A 62 7.77 1.46 -9.39
CA ARG A 62 8.77 1.30 -8.33
C ARG A 62 8.25 0.29 -7.31
N THR A 63 9.03 -0.75 -7.06
CA THR A 63 8.65 -1.81 -6.12
C THR A 63 9.58 -1.86 -4.90
N SER A 64 9.07 -2.45 -3.82
CA SER A 64 9.85 -2.69 -2.61
C SER A 64 10.76 -3.92 -2.75
N PRO A 65 11.71 -4.13 -1.83
CA PRO A 65 12.53 -5.35 -1.81
C PRO A 65 11.73 -6.66 -1.75
N ILE A 66 10.47 -6.65 -1.29
CA ILE A 66 9.60 -7.83 -1.26
C ILE A 66 9.37 -8.41 -2.65
N GLN A 67 9.40 -7.57 -3.69
CA GLN A 67 9.31 -8.01 -5.09
C GLN A 67 10.31 -9.14 -5.43
N GLN A 68 11.48 -9.12 -4.81
CA GLN A 68 12.57 -10.05 -5.09
C GLN A 68 12.56 -11.29 -4.17
N LEU A 69 11.69 -11.31 -3.15
CA LEU A 69 11.60 -12.43 -2.21
C LEU A 69 10.85 -13.61 -2.84
N PRO A 70 11.12 -14.85 -2.38
CA PRO A 70 10.39 -16.04 -2.82
C PRO A 70 8.89 -15.84 -2.66
N TRP A 71 8.11 -16.04 -3.74
CA TRP A 71 6.65 -15.82 -3.77
C TRP A 71 6.19 -14.41 -3.35
N GLY A 72 7.09 -13.42 -3.35
CA GLY A 72 6.78 -12.05 -2.94
C GLY A 72 5.56 -11.45 -3.65
N ILE A 73 5.42 -11.69 -4.97
CA ILE A 73 4.27 -11.23 -5.76
C ILE A 73 2.99 -12.02 -5.43
N SER A 74 3.08 -13.36 -5.41
CA SER A 74 1.91 -14.23 -5.29
C SER A 74 1.37 -14.34 -3.86
N HIS A 75 2.20 -14.12 -2.86
CA HIS A 75 1.90 -14.29 -1.44
C HIS A 75 2.40 -13.11 -0.59
N VAL A 76 2.34 -11.88 -1.12
CA VAL A 76 2.79 -10.65 -0.43
C VAL A 76 2.25 -10.54 1.00
N GLN A 77 1.03 -10.99 1.25
CA GLN A 77 0.39 -10.94 2.57
C GLN A 77 1.10 -11.82 3.63
N GLN A 78 1.87 -12.82 3.22
CA GLN A 78 2.65 -13.64 4.16
C GLN A 78 3.85 -12.88 4.74
N TYR A 79 4.26 -11.81 4.08
CA TYR A 79 5.31 -10.90 4.53
C TYR A 79 4.78 -9.77 5.43
N LEU A 80 3.58 -9.90 5.98
CA LEU A 80 2.92 -8.89 6.81
C LEU A 80 3.85 -8.19 7.82
N PRO A 81 4.75 -8.91 8.55
CA PRO A 81 5.68 -8.27 9.47
C PRO A 81 6.67 -7.31 8.83
N LEU A 82 6.99 -7.52 7.56
CA LEU A 82 7.98 -6.73 6.81
C LEU A 82 7.33 -5.62 5.97
N LEU A 83 6.01 -5.65 5.75
CA LEU A 83 5.34 -4.69 4.88
C LEU A 83 5.51 -3.23 5.32
N PRO A 84 5.45 -2.89 6.64
CA PRO A 84 5.74 -1.53 7.09
C PRO A 84 7.13 -1.04 6.69
N LEU A 85 8.15 -1.84 6.97
CA LEU A 85 9.52 -1.51 6.59
C LEU A 85 9.68 -1.41 5.07
N ALA A 86 9.09 -2.36 4.34
CA ALA A 86 9.22 -2.43 2.89
C ALA A 86 8.61 -1.22 2.17
N ILE A 87 7.44 -0.74 2.63
CA ILE A 87 6.81 0.44 2.02
C ILE A 87 7.61 1.72 2.29
N GLU A 88 8.27 1.82 3.43
CA GLU A 88 9.13 2.94 3.79
C GLU A 88 10.44 2.98 3.00
N GLN A 89 10.83 1.87 2.35
CA GLN A 89 12.03 1.83 1.49
C GLN A 89 11.77 2.29 0.05
N ILE A 90 10.52 2.54 -0.32
CA ILE A 90 10.20 3.01 -1.67
C ILE A 90 10.56 4.48 -1.79
N ASP A 91 11.50 4.79 -2.67
CA ASP A 91 11.89 6.16 -2.95
C ASP A 91 10.85 6.86 -3.84
N LEU A 92 10.23 7.92 -3.32
CA LEU A 92 9.31 8.80 -4.03
C LEU A 92 9.93 10.18 -4.30
N GLY A 93 11.24 10.26 -4.26
CA GLY A 93 11.98 11.49 -4.52
C GLY A 93 11.65 12.11 -5.88
N GLY A 94 11.59 13.44 -5.91
CA GLY A 94 11.24 14.23 -7.10
C GLY A 94 9.74 14.46 -7.32
N ALA A 95 8.84 13.80 -6.60
CA ALA A 95 7.43 14.13 -6.60
C ALA A 95 7.16 15.37 -5.74
N GLU A 96 6.20 16.18 -6.14
CA GLU A 96 5.68 17.33 -5.38
C GLU A 96 4.39 16.94 -4.63
N LEU A 97 3.65 16.00 -5.21
CA LEU A 97 2.44 15.43 -4.64
C LEU A 97 2.55 13.90 -4.60
N VAL A 98 2.31 13.34 -3.45
CA VAL A 98 2.21 11.89 -3.23
C VAL A 98 0.76 11.56 -2.92
N ILE A 99 0.17 10.66 -3.71
CA ILE A 99 -1.19 10.15 -3.49
C ILE A 99 -1.09 8.68 -3.12
N SER A 100 -1.38 8.31 -1.88
CA SER A 100 -1.43 6.92 -1.47
C SER A 100 -2.87 6.40 -1.42
N SER A 101 -3.07 5.20 -1.99
CA SER A 101 -4.33 4.45 -1.90
C SER A 101 -4.13 3.28 -0.95
N SER A 102 -4.63 3.42 0.28
CA SER A 102 -4.26 2.54 1.38
C SER A 102 -5.43 1.70 1.87
N HIS A 103 -5.27 0.39 1.78
CA HIS A 103 -6.06 -0.59 2.50
C HIS A 103 -5.21 -1.39 3.51
N LEU A 104 -3.91 -1.11 3.54
CA LEU A 104 -2.94 -1.73 4.45
C LEU A 104 -1.83 -0.73 4.81
N VAL A 105 -0.73 -0.71 4.07
CA VAL A 105 0.49 0.02 4.45
C VAL A 105 0.84 1.19 3.52
N ALA A 106 0.14 1.38 2.41
CA ALA A 106 0.51 2.38 1.40
C ALA A 106 0.59 3.82 1.93
N LYS A 107 -0.21 4.18 2.96
CA LYS A 107 -0.13 5.49 3.61
C LYS A 107 1.18 5.73 4.38
N GLY A 108 1.94 4.65 4.63
CA GLY A 108 3.20 4.72 5.36
C GLY A 108 4.42 5.02 4.51
N VAL A 109 4.28 5.33 3.22
CA VAL A 109 5.41 5.82 2.41
C VAL A 109 6.04 7.03 3.06
N LEU A 110 7.36 7.14 2.97
CA LEU A 110 8.08 8.29 3.49
C LEU A 110 8.08 9.40 2.45
N THR A 111 7.78 10.61 2.91
CA THR A 111 7.78 11.83 2.09
C THR A 111 8.77 12.84 2.64
N ALA A 112 9.34 13.66 1.76
CA ALA A 112 10.17 14.77 2.13
C ALA A 112 9.31 15.98 2.61
N PRO A 113 9.89 16.95 3.34
CA PRO A 113 9.14 18.09 3.89
C PRO A 113 8.50 19.00 2.83
N ASP A 114 8.98 18.95 1.59
CA ASP A 114 8.47 19.71 0.44
C ASP A 114 7.46 18.93 -0.40
N GLN A 115 7.08 17.72 0.01
CA GLN A 115 6.10 16.88 -0.66
C GLN A 115 4.77 16.93 0.08
N LEU A 116 3.68 17.20 -0.64
CA LEU A 116 2.33 17.07 -0.10
C LEU A 116 1.87 15.61 -0.18
N HIS A 117 1.40 15.04 0.94
CA HIS A 117 0.90 13.67 1.01
C HIS A 117 -0.61 13.61 1.21
N LEU A 118 -1.33 13.13 0.20
CA LEU A 118 -2.76 12.82 0.29
C LEU A 118 -2.94 11.31 0.37
N SER A 119 -3.69 10.82 1.35
CA SER A 119 -3.98 9.38 1.48
C SER A 119 -5.46 9.08 1.39
N TYR A 120 -5.85 8.27 0.41
CA TYR A 120 -7.18 7.70 0.34
C TYR A 120 -7.19 6.36 1.10
N VAL A 121 -7.85 6.33 2.25
CA VAL A 121 -7.90 5.17 3.13
C VAL A 121 -9.21 4.40 2.88
N HIS A 122 -9.09 3.21 2.31
CA HIS A 122 -10.24 2.34 2.04
C HIS A 122 -10.76 1.68 3.33
N THR A 123 -9.82 1.14 4.11
CA THR A 123 -10.08 0.54 5.42
C THR A 123 -8.83 0.65 6.28
N PRO A 124 -8.95 0.67 7.61
CA PRO A 124 -7.81 0.41 8.48
C PRO A 124 -7.28 -1.02 8.29
N VAL A 125 -6.17 -1.35 8.90
CA VAL A 125 -5.58 -2.72 8.87
C VAL A 125 -6.47 -3.66 9.69
N ARG A 126 -7.56 -4.18 9.09
CA ARG A 126 -8.66 -4.87 9.78
C ARG A 126 -8.20 -6.05 10.64
N TYR A 127 -7.27 -6.86 10.18
CA TYR A 127 -6.77 -8.00 10.98
C TYR A 127 -5.86 -7.59 12.14
N ALA A 128 -5.39 -6.36 12.19
CA ALA A 128 -4.71 -5.84 13.36
C ALA A 128 -5.70 -5.17 14.34
N TRP A 129 -6.81 -4.65 13.85
CA TRP A 129 -7.82 -3.92 14.62
C TRP A 129 -9.06 -4.79 14.92
N ASP A 130 -10.13 -4.60 14.19
CA ASP A 130 -11.45 -5.18 14.46
C ASP A 130 -11.53 -6.70 14.23
N GLN A 131 -10.72 -7.25 13.31
CA GLN A 131 -10.73 -8.68 12.97
C GLN A 131 -9.60 -9.49 13.62
N MET A 132 -8.87 -8.93 14.57
CA MET A 132 -7.71 -9.60 15.17
C MET A 132 -8.07 -10.98 15.74
N HIS A 133 -9.14 -11.10 16.49
CA HIS A 133 -9.55 -12.37 17.11
C HIS A 133 -9.98 -13.41 16.07
N ALA A 134 -10.69 -12.99 15.03
CA ALA A 134 -11.08 -13.86 13.93
C ALA A 134 -9.85 -14.32 13.11
N TYR A 135 -8.90 -13.44 12.89
CA TYR A 135 -7.62 -13.79 12.25
C TYR A 135 -6.83 -14.81 13.06
N LEU A 136 -6.65 -14.59 14.36
CA LEU A 136 -5.92 -15.48 15.25
C LEU A 136 -6.57 -16.87 15.36
N SER A 137 -7.91 -16.94 15.41
CA SER A 137 -8.63 -18.24 15.49
C SER A 137 -8.49 -19.08 14.23
N ARG A 138 -8.31 -18.46 13.06
CA ARG A 138 -8.12 -19.13 11.76
C ARG A 138 -6.66 -19.46 11.45
N SER A 139 -5.72 -18.75 12.06
CA SER A 139 -4.28 -18.94 11.82
C SER A 139 -3.77 -20.19 12.52
N ALA A 140 -3.26 -21.16 11.75
CA ALA A 140 -2.63 -22.36 12.29
C ALA A 140 -1.40 -22.00 13.15
N LEU A 141 -0.62 -20.99 12.73
CA LEU A 141 0.55 -20.49 13.47
C LEU A 141 0.16 -19.85 14.81
N ALA A 142 -0.97 -19.14 14.87
CA ALA A 142 -1.43 -18.53 16.11
C ALA A 142 -1.94 -19.57 17.12
N ARG A 143 -2.40 -20.72 16.63
CA ARG A 143 -2.82 -21.87 17.47
C ARG A 143 -1.64 -22.75 17.91
N SER A 144 -0.53 -22.72 17.18
CA SER A 144 0.73 -23.30 17.62
C SER A 144 1.40 -22.35 18.64
N GLY A 145 2.47 -22.75 19.31
CA GLY A 145 3.15 -21.95 20.34
C GLY A 145 3.59 -20.53 19.95
N PHE A 146 3.45 -20.13 18.69
CA PHE A 146 3.79 -18.80 18.18
C PHE A 146 2.68 -17.74 18.39
N GLY A 147 1.56 -18.07 18.99
CA GLY A 147 0.46 -17.14 19.25
C GLY A 147 0.88 -15.83 19.93
N PRO A 148 1.69 -15.82 21.00
CA PRO A 148 2.17 -14.60 21.64
C PRO A 148 2.97 -13.69 20.70
N LEU A 149 3.84 -14.27 19.86
CA LEU A 149 4.65 -13.51 18.90
C LEU A 149 3.76 -12.82 17.84
N ILE A 150 2.75 -13.53 17.33
CA ILE A 150 1.82 -12.96 16.36
C ILE A 150 1.01 -11.82 17.00
N ARG A 151 0.57 -11.95 18.25
CA ARG A 151 -0.12 -10.88 18.98
C ARG A 151 0.77 -9.65 19.15
N TRP A 152 2.03 -9.85 19.47
CA TRP A 152 3.01 -8.77 19.56
C TRP A 152 3.21 -8.06 18.22
N GLN A 153 3.35 -8.82 17.13
CA GLN A 153 3.45 -8.25 15.79
C GLN A 153 2.22 -7.43 15.39
N LEU A 154 1.01 -7.93 15.68
CA LEU A 154 -0.22 -7.20 15.42
C LEU A 154 -0.33 -5.93 16.27
N HIS A 155 0.20 -5.97 17.50
CA HIS A 155 0.31 -4.77 18.35
C HIS A 155 1.27 -3.75 17.74
N ALA A 156 2.47 -4.16 17.33
CA ALA A 156 3.44 -3.31 16.67
C ALA A 156 2.87 -2.70 15.37
N LEU A 157 2.13 -3.50 14.59
CA LEU A 157 1.47 -3.04 13.37
C LEU A 157 0.40 -1.97 13.65
N ARG A 158 -0.38 -2.09 14.74
CA ARG A 158 -1.33 -1.03 15.15
C ARG A 158 -0.63 0.28 15.49
N GLN A 159 0.48 0.20 16.23
CA GLN A 159 1.26 1.40 16.57
C GLN A 159 1.81 2.06 15.31
N TRP A 160 2.39 1.28 14.41
CA TRP A 160 2.89 1.78 13.14
C TRP A 160 1.77 2.37 12.26
N ASP A 161 0.61 1.72 12.21
CA ASP A 161 -0.57 2.16 11.45
C ASP A 161 -1.06 3.54 11.93
N GLN A 162 -1.08 3.75 13.25
CA GLN A 162 -1.45 5.02 13.86
C GLN A 162 -0.39 6.11 13.61
N LEU A 163 0.90 5.79 13.78
CA LEU A 163 2.00 6.74 13.56
C LEU A 163 2.11 7.13 12.08
N SER A 164 1.95 6.18 11.17
CA SER A 164 2.00 6.46 9.74
C SER A 164 0.85 7.36 9.27
N ALA A 165 -0.33 7.24 9.89
CA ALA A 165 -1.46 8.11 9.60
C ALA A 165 -1.22 9.58 9.99
N GLN A 166 -0.40 9.82 11.03
CA GLN A 166 -0.06 11.18 11.48
C GLN A 166 0.91 11.91 10.55
N ARG A 167 1.61 11.18 9.66
CA ARG A 167 2.54 11.76 8.68
C ARG A 167 1.86 12.21 7.39
N VAL A 168 0.59 11.88 7.23
CA VAL A 168 -0.21 12.24 6.06
C VAL A 168 -0.79 13.64 6.25
N ASP A 169 -0.63 14.53 5.27
CA ASP A 169 -1.17 15.89 5.33
C ASP A 169 -2.70 15.89 5.26
N HIS A 170 -3.28 15.07 4.37
CA HIS A 170 -4.73 14.94 4.23
C HIS A 170 -5.17 13.49 4.08
N LEU A 171 -6.04 13.05 4.99
CA LEU A 171 -6.68 11.74 4.96
C LEU A 171 -8.08 11.85 4.35
N LEU A 172 -8.34 11.03 3.34
CA LEU A 172 -9.65 10.86 2.73
C LEU A 172 -10.15 9.45 3.03
N ALA A 173 -11.34 9.33 3.58
CA ALA A 173 -11.97 8.05 3.87
C ALA A 173 -13.21 7.86 3.00
N ASN A 174 -13.47 6.63 2.54
CA ASN A 174 -14.65 6.32 1.73
C ASN A 174 -15.94 6.16 2.54
N SER A 175 -15.86 6.05 3.88
CA SER A 175 -17.02 6.04 4.79
C SER A 175 -16.65 6.56 6.16
N ARG A 176 -17.68 6.96 6.93
CA ARG A 176 -17.57 7.35 8.34
C ARG A 176 -17.55 6.13 9.25
#